data_88e1d3cb486d3b8b229ccc82a4aad033
#
_entry.id   88e1d3cb486d3b8b229ccc82a4aad033
#
_cell.length_a   1.000
_cell.length_b   1.000
_cell.length_c   1.000
_cell.angle_alpha   90.00
_cell.angle_beta   90.00
_cell.angle_gamma   90.00
#
_symmetry.space_group_name_H-M   'P 1'
#
loop_
_entity.id
_entity.type
_entity.pdbx_description
1 polymer ?
#
loop_
_entity_poly.entity_id
_entity_poly.type
_entity_poly.pdbx_seq_one_letter_code
_entity_poly.pdbx_strand_id
1 'polypeptide(L)'
;MRRLVRYLRPYRGAVVVSLVFLIFQSIAQVSGPLLTQLAIDRYLTGSARSTRSWLDPWLANDAWTGLAQISALYLATVLIGFICEFAETYLMARTGQFAMLDVRRELMEHLQRLDVAFYDRNPIGRLITRVTTDVDALNELWASGLVTILGDVLALGLAVVIMLRMSPGMTGFLLLVMPLVILVTARFRSSVQQSYRRIRVCIARINSYLQEHVNGIAVLQLFNREERSRQEFDRVNRDHMEAFKDAIQAYGWFYPIVEFLGMLALALLLAYGGFRIRGGALSLGVLVAFFQYGLRFFRPIQDLSEKYNILQSAMAASERVFKLLDTPAAIVSPTAPRAFPMGPAAVEFDHVWFAYKDEDWVLRDLSFRIEPGETIAVVGHTGAGKTTLASLLLRFYDIQRGSINIGGIDIREFPLDQLRRHFGVVLQDPYLFTGTVASNIRLGTDSIADRTIEEAASQVNLLDFVRSLPEGFAQPVRERGNGFSTGQKQLISFARALAHDARFLILDEATSSVDTDTEFRVREALARMVEGRTSLVIAHRLSTIQRANRIFVMHKGQLRESGTHQELLAQRGIYWKLYQLQYKDQEVPNGYSVDRDSELSDRKIFVPAIDNASPEATVDR
;
A
#
# COMPACT_ATOMS: atom_id res chain seq x y z
N MET A 1 12.61 11.63 11.85
CA MET A 1 13.36 12.74 11.25
C MET A 1 14.83 12.41 10.96
N ARG A 2 15.69 12.02 11.94
CA ARG A 2 17.12 11.72 11.67
C ARG A 2 17.34 10.66 10.58
N ARG A 3 16.51 9.63 10.52
CA ARG A 3 16.58 8.55 9.49
C ARG A 3 16.19 9.07 8.11
N LEU A 4 15.17 9.91 8.01
CA LEU A 4 14.77 10.56 6.76
C LEU A 4 15.91 11.40 6.14
N VAL A 5 16.62 12.18 6.97
CA VAL A 5 17.77 12.98 6.51
C VAL A 5 18.88 12.09 5.93
N ARG A 6 18.98 10.82 6.35
CA ARG A 6 19.97 9.87 5.79
C ARG A 6 19.76 9.63 4.29
N TYR A 7 18.53 9.62 3.80
CA TYR A 7 18.23 9.46 2.37
C TYR A 7 18.59 10.68 1.53
N LEU A 8 18.76 11.85 2.16
CA LEU A 8 19.27 13.05 1.48
C LEU A 8 20.80 13.10 1.39
N ARG A 9 21.53 12.29 2.16
CA ARG A 9 23.01 12.31 2.16
C ARG A 9 23.64 12.10 0.78
N PRO A 10 23.17 11.19 -0.08
CA PRO A 10 23.70 11.03 -1.43
C PRO A 10 23.55 12.31 -2.27
N TYR A 11 22.53 13.11 -1.98
CA TYR A 11 22.12 14.30 -2.75
C TYR A 11 22.52 15.62 -2.07
N ARG A 12 23.43 15.57 -1.06
CA ARG A 12 23.84 16.73 -0.25
C ARG A 12 24.27 17.95 -1.07
N GLY A 13 24.92 17.74 -2.23
CA GLY A 13 25.32 18.82 -3.12
C GLY A 13 24.12 19.62 -3.64
N ALA A 14 23.08 18.94 -4.15
CA ALA A 14 21.86 19.58 -4.62
C ALA A 14 21.11 20.31 -3.47
N VAL A 15 21.06 19.71 -2.28
CA VAL A 15 20.45 20.32 -1.10
C VAL A 15 21.19 21.61 -0.69
N VAL A 16 22.51 21.60 -0.66
CA VAL A 16 23.31 22.81 -0.32
C VAL A 16 23.11 23.91 -1.36
N VAL A 17 23.12 23.55 -2.65
CA VAL A 17 22.89 24.51 -3.74
C VAL A 17 21.48 25.11 -3.65
N SER A 18 20.45 24.32 -3.37
CA SER A 18 19.10 24.85 -3.21
C SER A 18 18.98 25.77 -1.98
N LEU A 19 19.64 25.46 -0.87
CA LEU A 19 19.69 26.35 0.30
C LEU A 19 20.40 27.68 -0.01
N VAL A 20 21.43 27.66 -0.85
CA VAL A 20 22.08 28.90 -1.32
C VAL A 20 21.09 29.72 -2.17
N PHE A 21 20.38 29.11 -3.10
CA PHE A 21 19.35 29.81 -3.89
C PHE A 21 18.25 30.36 -2.99
N LEU A 22 17.81 29.63 -1.96
CA LEU A 22 16.83 30.09 -0.97
C LEU A 22 17.29 31.37 -0.26
N ILE A 23 18.57 31.44 0.13
CA ILE A 23 19.14 32.65 0.77
C ILE A 23 19.11 33.82 -0.20
N PHE A 24 19.55 33.63 -1.45
CA PHE A 24 19.52 34.69 -2.46
C PHE A 24 18.12 35.15 -2.79
N GLN A 25 17.15 34.21 -2.92
CA GLN A 25 15.73 34.51 -3.11
C GLN A 25 15.18 35.35 -1.95
N SER A 26 15.46 34.94 -0.69
CA SER A 26 15.00 35.68 0.50
C SER A 26 15.56 37.09 0.55
N ILE A 27 16.84 37.28 0.19
CA ILE A 27 17.48 38.61 0.09
C ILE A 27 16.84 39.44 -1.02
N ALA A 28 16.63 38.87 -2.20
CA ALA A 28 15.98 39.53 -3.32
C ALA A 28 14.57 39.99 -2.96
N GLN A 29 13.79 39.14 -2.30
CA GLN A 29 12.43 39.41 -1.86
C GLN A 29 12.35 40.59 -0.87
N VAL A 30 13.28 40.66 0.04
CA VAL A 30 13.34 41.71 1.08
C VAL A 30 13.95 43.02 0.56
N SER A 31 14.73 42.98 -0.54
CA SER A 31 15.37 44.15 -1.14
C SER A 31 14.38 45.09 -1.84
N GLY A 32 13.25 44.59 -2.38
CA GLY A 32 12.29 45.40 -3.14
C GLY A 32 11.79 46.65 -2.40
N PRO A 33 11.25 46.51 -1.17
CA PRO A 33 10.81 47.69 -0.38
C PRO A 33 11.92 48.71 -0.07
N LEU A 34 13.18 48.25 0.11
CA LEU A 34 14.32 49.14 0.31
C LEU A 34 14.64 49.99 -0.92
N LEU A 35 14.56 49.38 -2.11
CA LEU A 35 14.76 50.10 -3.38
C LEU A 35 13.63 51.09 -3.61
N THR A 36 12.36 50.72 -3.26
CA THR A 36 11.23 51.64 -3.32
C THR A 36 11.42 52.85 -2.36
N GLN A 37 11.87 52.59 -1.14
CA GLN A 37 12.20 53.63 -0.20
C GLN A 37 13.25 54.61 -0.80
N LEU A 38 14.34 54.06 -1.34
CA LEU A 38 15.42 54.85 -1.90
C LEU A 38 14.95 55.72 -3.09
N ALA A 39 14.11 55.16 -3.97
CA ALA A 39 13.52 55.87 -5.09
C ALA A 39 12.67 57.08 -4.64
N ILE A 40 11.82 56.86 -3.64
CA ILE A 40 10.93 57.91 -3.12
C ILE A 40 11.74 58.99 -2.40
N ASP A 41 12.61 58.61 -1.48
CA ASP A 41 13.32 59.60 -0.62
C ASP A 41 14.31 60.44 -1.39
N ARG A 42 15.04 59.88 -2.36
CA ARG A 42 16.06 60.56 -3.12
C ARG A 42 15.53 61.36 -4.31
N TYR A 43 14.63 60.79 -5.09
CA TYR A 43 14.25 61.34 -6.39
C TYR A 43 12.84 61.95 -6.43
N LEU A 44 11.91 61.49 -5.59
CA LEU A 44 10.53 62.02 -5.61
C LEU A 44 10.28 63.08 -4.56
N THR A 45 10.85 62.93 -3.35
CA THR A 45 10.60 63.91 -2.26
C THR A 45 11.78 64.83 -2.00
N GLY A 46 12.96 64.55 -2.52
CA GLY A 46 14.18 65.32 -2.33
C GLY A 46 14.48 65.60 -0.86
N SER A 47 14.11 64.67 0.03
CA SER A 47 14.21 64.90 1.46
C SER A 47 15.68 64.92 1.87
N ALA A 48 16.11 66.04 2.51
CA ALA A 48 17.48 66.26 3.03
C ALA A 48 17.95 65.18 4.04
N ARG A 49 17.08 64.24 4.41
CA ARG A 49 17.29 63.09 5.29
C ARG A 49 17.39 61.77 4.58
N SER A 50 17.76 61.73 3.28
CA SER A 50 18.02 60.46 2.64
C SER A 50 19.14 59.76 3.44
N THR A 51 18.79 58.63 4.06
CA THR A 51 19.76 57.74 4.72
C THR A 51 20.80 57.38 3.66
N ARG A 52 22.10 57.74 3.89
CA ARG A 52 23.20 57.36 3.00
C ARG A 52 23.09 55.86 2.72
N SER A 53 22.77 55.52 1.49
CA SER A 53 22.74 54.13 1.02
C SER A 53 24.12 53.75 0.48
N TRP A 54 24.53 52.53 0.64
CA TRP A 54 25.72 51.97 -0.01
C TRP A 54 25.64 52.06 -1.56
N LEU A 55 24.44 52.25 -2.12
CA LEU A 55 24.19 52.47 -3.56
C LEU A 55 24.44 53.92 -4.02
N ASP A 56 24.55 54.87 -3.10
CA ASP A 56 24.67 56.30 -3.44
C ASP A 56 25.79 56.61 -4.42
N PRO A 57 26.99 55.98 -4.36
CA PRO A 57 28.08 56.23 -5.29
C PRO A 57 27.78 55.81 -6.74
N TRP A 58 26.82 54.88 -6.93
CA TRP A 58 26.48 54.28 -8.22
C TRP A 58 25.26 54.91 -8.89
N LEU A 59 24.52 55.74 -8.15
CA LEU A 59 23.28 56.33 -8.61
C LEU A 59 23.50 57.74 -9.16
N ALA A 60 22.93 58.01 -10.34
CA ALA A 60 22.98 59.32 -10.97
C ALA A 60 22.31 60.39 -10.11
N ASN A 61 22.82 61.63 -10.19
CA ASN A 61 22.22 62.77 -9.50
C ASN A 61 20.96 63.31 -10.20
N ASP A 62 20.84 63.07 -11.49
CA ASP A 62 19.64 63.42 -12.26
C ASP A 62 18.45 62.53 -11.86
N ALA A 63 17.29 63.14 -11.60
CA ALA A 63 16.10 62.44 -11.09
C ALA A 63 15.59 61.35 -12.03
N TRP A 64 15.53 61.62 -13.34
CA TRP A 64 15.02 60.67 -14.33
C TRP A 64 15.96 59.49 -14.54
N THR A 65 17.26 59.77 -14.68
CA THR A 65 18.30 58.75 -14.86
C THR A 65 18.41 57.88 -13.62
N GLY A 66 18.41 58.48 -12.42
CA GLY A 66 18.50 57.77 -11.18
C GLY A 66 17.24 56.89 -10.89
N LEU A 67 16.06 57.39 -11.19
CA LEU A 67 14.81 56.61 -11.09
C LEU A 67 14.83 55.44 -12.04
N ALA A 68 15.30 55.64 -13.29
CA ALA A 68 15.45 54.55 -14.28
C ALA A 68 16.46 53.47 -13.79
N GLN A 69 17.60 53.91 -13.17
CA GLN A 69 18.58 52.99 -12.58
C GLN A 69 17.99 52.17 -11.45
N ILE A 70 17.23 52.78 -10.50
CA ILE A 70 16.58 52.05 -9.41
C ILE A 70 15.50 51.11 -9.94
N SER A 71 14.71 51.52 -10.95
CA SER A 71 13.70 50.66 -11.59
C SER A 71 14.34 49.46 -12.28
N ALA A 72 15.46 49.66 -12.97
CA ALA A 72 16.23 48.56 -13.58
C ALA A 72 16.79 47.61 -12.50
N LEU A 73 17.32 48.16 -11.40
CA LEU A 73 17.83 47.37 -10.27
C LEU A 73 16.68 46.59 -9.59
N TYR A 74 15.50 47.19 -9.42
CA TYR A 74 14.32 46.53 -8.89
C TYR A 74 13.88 45.36 -9.81
N LEU A 75 13.84 45.61 -11.12
CA LEU A 75 13.54 44.56 -12.10
C LEU A 75 14.58 43.43 -12.05
N ALA A 76 15.87 43.78 -11.92
CA ALA A 76 16.93 42.78 -11.77
C ALA A 76 16.77 41.95 -10.49
N THR A 77 16.40 42.55 -9.35
CA THR A 77 16.14 41.81 -8.11
C THR A 77 14.94 40.87 -8.24
N VAL A 78 13.87 41.29 -8.93
CA VAL A 78 12.69 40.45 -9.21
C VAL A 78 13.10 39.28 -10.10
N LEU A 79 13.86 39.52 -11.17
CA LEU A 79 14.32 38.48 -12.09
C LEU A 79 15.27 37.48 -11.40
N ILE A 80 16.22 37.97 -10.61
CA ILE A 80 17.10 37.12 -9.79
C ILE A 80 16.27 36.28 -8.80
N GLY A 81 15.32 36.92 -8.11
CA GLY A 81 14.41 36.23 -7.21
C GLY A 81 13.65 35.07 -7.90
N PHE A 82 13.11 35.36 -9.08
CA PHE A 82 12.38 34.34 -9.89
C PHE A 82 13.31 33.17 -10.30
N ILE A 83 14.52 33.46 -10.79
CA ILE A 83 15.49 32.42 -11.18
C ILE A 83 15.89 31.58 -9.97
N CYS A 84 16.16 32.23 -8.82
CA CYS A 84 16.53 31.53 -7.59
C CYS A 84 15.38 30.65 -7.07
N GLU A 85 14.14 31.14 -7.08
CA GLU A 85 12.95 30.39 -6.68
C GLU A 85 12.71 29.18 -7.58
N PHE A 86 12.82 29.37 -8.89
CA PHE A 86 12.72 28.27 -9.84
C PHE A 86 13.81 27.20 -9.60
N ALA A 87 15.07 27.63 -9.50
CA ALA A 87 16.19 26.72 -9.32
C ALA A 87 16.10 25.95 -7.99
N GLU A 88 15.75 26.63 -6.91
CA GLU A 88 15.57 26.06 -5.57
C GLU A 88 14.45 25.03 -5.59
N THR A 89 13.25 25.40 -6.05
CA THR A 89 12.08 24.53 -6.12
C THR A 89 12.36 23.31 -7.00
N TYR A 90 12.95 23.51 -8.17
CA TYR A 90 13.29 22.41 -9.08
C TYR A 90 14.29 21.42 -8.48
N LEU A 91 15.38 21.93 -7.88
CA LEU A 91 16.42 21.10 -7.27
C LEU A 91 15.87 20.29 -6.08
N MET A 92 15.05 20.92 -5.23
CA MET A 92 14.47 20.24 -4.07
C MET A 92 13.42 19.22 -4.48
N ALA A 93 12.52 19.55 -5.40
CA ALA A 93 11.52 18.60 -5.91
C ALA A 93 12.20 17.39 -6.55
N ARG A 94 13.21 17.62 -7.41
CA ARG A 94 13.99 16.54 -8.03
C ARG A 94 14.72 15.68 -6.99
N THR A 95 15.36 16.30 -6.01
CA THR A 95 16.08 15.59 -4.94
C THR A 95 15.12 14.76 -4.08
N GLY A 96 13.94 15.32 -3.76
CA GLY A 96 12.89 14.60 -3.07
C GLY A 96 12.45 13.36 -3.81
N GLN A 97 12.24 13.43 -5.13
CA GLN A 97 11.85 12.26 -5.95
C GLN A 97 12.93 11.17 -5.97
N PHE A 98 14.20 11.52 -6.06
CA PHE A 98 15.28 10.52 -5.99
C PHE A 98 15.35 9.86 -4.60
N ALA A 99 15.22 10.64 -3.53
CA ALA A 99 15.18 10.08 -2.17
C ALA A 99 14.00 9.14 -1.98
N MET A 100 12.82 9.45 -2.57
CA MET A 100 11.63 8.58 -2.52
C MET A 100 11.80 7.31 -3.38
N LEU A 101 12.51 7.41 -4.50
CA LEU A 101 12.89 6.23 -5.29
C LEU A 101 13.70 5.25 -4.44
N ASP A 102 14.70 5.76 -3.70
CA ASP A 102 15.54 4.92 -2.82
C ASP A 102 14.71 4.29 -1.69
N VAL A 103 13.82 5.06 -1.05
CA VAL A 103 12.91 4.55 0.00
C VAL A 103 12.00 3.46 -0.55
N ARG A 104 11.38 3.67 -1.72
CA ARG A 104 10.49 2.65 -2.33
C ARG A 104 11.25 1.38 -2.70
N ARG A 105 12.48 1.51 -3.20
CA ARG A 105 13.34 0.37 -3.51
C ARG A 105 13.64 -0.44 -2.25
N GLU A 106 14.10 0.23 -1.18
CA GLU A 106 14.42 -0.42 0.09
C GLU A 106 13.18 -1.09 0.72
N LEU A 107 12.02 -0.42 0.67
CA LEU A 107 10.75 -0.99 1.12
C LEU A 107 10.37 -2.25 0.34
N MET A 108 10.50 -2.22 -1.00
CA MET A 108 10.16 -3.37 -1.83
C MET A 108 11.09 -4.55 -1.60
N GLU A 109 12.41 -4.30 -1.52
CA GLU A 109 13.40 -5.33 -1.17
C GLU A 109 13.11 -5.93 0.21
N HIS A 110 12.78 -5.09 1.18
CA HIS A 110 12.46 -5.54 2.54
C HIS A 110 11.17 -6.38 2.57
N LEU A 111 10.11 -5.92 1.91
CA LEU A 111 8.85 -6.67 1.80
C LEU A 111 9.08 -8.05 1.19
N GLN A 112 9.89 -8.18 0.15
CA GLN A 112 10.18 -9.49 -0.47
C GLN A 112 10.96 -10.45 0.42
N ARG A 113 11.64 -9.95 1.47
CA ARG A 113 12.38 -10.76 2.45
C ARG A 113 11.55 -11.19 3.65
N LEU A 114 10.40 -10.55 3.88
CA LEU A 114 9.53 -10.90 5.01
C LEU A 114 8.86 -12.26 4.80
N ASP A 115 8.61 -12.94 5.91
CA ASP A 115 7.94 -14.23 5.96
C ASP A 115 6.44 -14.16 5.66
N VAL A 116 5.86 -15.28 5.26
CA VAL A 116 4.42 -15.38 4.94
C VAL A 116 3.55 -15.03 6.15
N ALA A 117 3.98 -15.41 7.36
CA ALA A 117 3.27 -15.07 8.60
C ALA A 117 3.08 -13.56 8.82
N PHE A 118 3.98 -12.73 8.30
CA PHE A 118 3.81 -11.28 8.30
C PHE A 118 2.64 -10.86 7.42
N TYR A 119 2.50 -11.45 6.23
CA TYR A 119 1.43 -11.13 5.28
C TYR A 119 0.06 -11.59 5.77
N ASP A 120 -0.02 -12.72 6.47
CA ASP A 120 -1.27 -13.20 7.08
C ASP A 120 -1.81 -12.25 8.15
N ARG A 121 -0.90 -11.58 8.87
CA ARG A 121 -1.26 -10.62 9.93
C ARG A 121 -1.47 -9.20 9.43
N ASN A 122 -1.00 -8.87 8.23
CA ASN A 122 -1.02 -7.52 7.67
C ASN A 122 -1.76 -7.49 6.33
N PRO A 123 -2.94 -6.87 6.24
CA PRO A 123 -3.68 -6.75 4.98
C PRO A 123 -2.85 -6.10 3.88
N ILE A 124 -2.85 -6.68 2.69
CA ILE A 124 -2.06 -6.24 1.52
C ILE A 124 -2.35 -4.77 1.19
N GLY A 125 -3.61 -4.33 1.22
CA GLY A 125 -3.98 -2.94 0.97
C GLY A 125 -3.28 -1.95 1.89
N ARG A 126 -3.04 -2.32 3.17
CA ARG A 126 -2.28 -1.50 4.12
C ARG A 126 -0.79 -1.41 3.72
N LEU A 127 -0.22 -2.48 3.21
CA LEU A 127 1.18 -2.50 2.76
C LEU A 127 1.36 -1.66 1.49
N ILE A 128 0.42 -1.74 0.56
CA ILE A 128 0.40 -0.91 -0.65
C ILE A 128 0.39 0.57 -0.27
N THR A 129 -0.50 1.00 0.64
CA THR A 129 -0.56 2.42 1.07
C THR A 129 0.74 2.90 1.70
N ARG A 130 1.53 2.00 2.34
CA ARG A 130 2.84 2.37 2.91
C ARG A 130 3.89 2.65 1.84
N VAL A 131 3.89 1.86 0.75
CA VAL A 131 4.85 2.03 -0.36
C VAL A 131 4.46 3.20 -1.28
N THR A 132 3.17 3.54 -1.34
CA THR A 132 2.63 4.63 -2.19
C THR A 132 2.38 5.89 -1.36
N THR A 133 1.20 6.03 -0.78
CA THR A 133 0.71 7.25 -0.13
C THR A 133 1.59 7.73 1.03
N ASP A 134 2.11 6.82 1.88
CA ASP A 134 2.98 7.23 2.98
C ASP A 134 4.32 7.76 2.47
N VAL A 135 4.88 7.17 1.41
CA VAL A 135 6.11 7.68 0.77
C VAL A 135 5.84 9.02 0.09
N ASP A 136 4.67 9.22 -0.55
CA ASP A 136 4.31 10.51 -1.15
C ASP A 136 4.15 11.62 -0.10
N ALA A 137 3.60 11.31 1.08
CA ALA A 137 3.55 12.24 2.20
C ALA A 137 4.96 12.65 2.71
N LEU A 138 5.95 11.75 2.61
CA LEU A 138 7.35 12.09 2.89
C LEU A 138 7.94 13.02 1.83
N ASN A 139 7.60 12.80 0.55
CA ASN A 139 8.04 13.69 -0.52
C ASN A 139 7.47 15.10 -0.37
N GLU A 140 6.20 15.24 -0.01
CA GLU A 140 5.55 16.52 0.23
C GLU A 140 6.26 17.34 1.33
N LEU A 141 6.76 16.69 2.38
CA LEU A 141 7.56 17.31 3.41
C LEU A 141 8.83 17.97 2.85
N TRP A 142 9.53 17.28 1.93
CA TRP A 142 10.77 17.79 1.36
C TRP A 142 10.52 18.87 0.30
N ALA A 143 9.55 18.62 -0.61
CA ALA A 143 9.28 19.49 -1.74
C ALA A 143 8.60 20.81 -1.34
N SER A 144 7.64 20.75 -0.41
CA SER A 144 6.77 21.90 -0.07
C SER A 144 6.78 22.27 1.40
N GLY A 145 7.30 21.41 2.28
CA GLY A 145 7.22 21.61 3.72
C GLY A 145 8.45 22.32 4.29
N LEU A 146 9.58 21.64 4.34
CA LEU A 146 10.75 22.09 5.10
C LEU A 146 11.41 23.31 4.49
N VAL A 147 11.60 23.32 3.18
CA VAL A 147 12.32 24.38 2.46
C VAL A 147 11.51 25.66 2.47
N THR A 148 10.20 25.59 2.22
CA THR A 148 9.31 26.76 2.29
C THR A 148 9.27 27.35 3.69
N ILE A 149 9.18 26.51 4.74
CA ILE A 149 9.22 26.98 6.15
C ILE A 149 10.55 27.70 6.42
N LEU A 150 11.69 27.16 5.98
CA LEU A 150 13.00 27.80 6.15
C LEU A 150 13.08 29.12 5.40
N GLY A 151 12.55 29.18 4.17
CA GLY A 151 12.48 30.41 3.37
C GLY A 151 11.64 31.49 4.04
N ASP A 152 10.44 31.12 4.49
CA ASP A 152 9.52 32.03 5.18
C ASP A 152 10.11 32.57 6.47
N VAL A 153 10.73 31.72 7.28
CA VAL A 153 11.41 32.15 8.53
C VAL A 153 12.59 33.04 8.24
N LEU A 154 13.40 32.76 7.22
CA LEU A 154 14.55 33.58 6.83
C LEU A 154 14.09 34.94 6.29
N ALA A 155 13.14 34.98 5.37
CA ALA A 155 12.60 36.21 4.80
C ALA A 155 11.94 37.09 5.87
N LEU A 156 11.12 36.47 6.77
CA LEU A 156 10.50 37.18 7.89
C LEU A 156 11.57 37.76 8.86
N GLY A 157 12.56 36.93 9.21
CA GLY A 157 13.68 37.37 10.08
C GLY A 157 14.46 38.54 9.49
N LEU A 158 14.82 38.47 8.20
CA LEU A 158 15.48 39.55 7.49
C LEU A 158 14.60 40.79 7.42
N ALA A 159 13.31 40.66 7.11
CA ALA A 159 12.37 41.79 7.08
C ALA A 159 12.29 42.49 8.45
N VAL A 160 12.15 41.72 9.55
CA VAL A 160 12.13 42.29 10.91
C VAL A 160 13.40 43.03 11.25
N VAL A 161 14.58 42.47 10.93
CA VAL A 161 15.88 43.13 11.18
C VAL A 161 15.98 44.43 10.41
N ILE A 162 15.58 44.47 9.16
CA ILE A 162 15.57 45.69 8.33
C ILE A 162 14.59 46.73 8.89
N MET A 163 13.39 46.32 9.20
CA MET A 163 12.34 47.20 9.76
C MET A 163 12.79 47.82 11.11
N LEU A 164 13.43 47.02 11.98
CA LEU A 164 14.00 47.54 13.24
C LEU A 164 15.10 48.58 13.01
N ARG A 165 15.95 48.39 11.99
CA ARG A 165 16.98 49.35 11.63
C ARG A 165 16.40 50.64 11.02
N MET A 166 15.30 50.53 10.27
CA MET A 166 14.64 51.68 9.66
C MET A 166 13.85 52.51 10.69
N SER A 167 13.02 51.89 11.50
CA SER A 167 12.23 52.53 12.54
C SER A 167 11.75 51.54 13.61
N PRO A 168 12.37 51.48 14.81
CA PRO A 168 11.92 50.60 15.89
C PRO A 168 10.49 50.89 16.34
N GLY A 169 10.05 52.14 16.32
CA GLY A 169 8.70 52.53 16.72
C GLY A 169 7.63 51.99 15.78
N MET A 170 7.81 52.09 14.45
CA MET A 170 6.87 51.52 13.47
C MET A 170 6.87 50.01 13.52
N THR A 171 8.04 49.37 13.72
CA THR A 171 8.12 47.92 13.90
C THR A 171 7.36 47.47 15.14
N GLY A 172 7.45 48.22 16.24
CA GLY A 172 6.68 47.95 17.46
C GLY A 172 5.18 47.99 17.24
N PHE A 173 4.66 48.96 16.47
CA PHE A 173 3.23 49.01 16.12
C PHE A 173 2.78 47.84 15.29
N LEU A 174 3.57 47.38 14.31
CA LEU A 174 3.26 46.19 13.53
C LEU A 174 3.26 44.93 14.41
N LEU A 175 4.25 44.79 15.27
CA LEU A 175 4.38 43.67 16.18
C LEU A 175 3.28 43.64 17.27
N LEU A 176 2.68 44.78 17.60
CA LEU A 176 1.59 44.88 18.59
C LEU A 176 0.35 44.10 18.15
N VAL A 177 0.10 43.98 16.85
CA VAL A 177 -1.04 43.22 16.29
C VAL A 177 -0.75 41.73 16.27
N MET A 178 0.51 41.30 16.32
CA MET A 178 0.91 39.88 16.23
C MET A 178 0.33 38.97 17.30
N PRO A 179 0.30 39.30 18.58
CA PRO A 179 -0.30 38.47 19.60
C PRO A 179 -1.78 38.14 19.30
N LEU A 180 -2.51 39.12 18.75
CA LEU A 180 -3.91 38.96 18.39
C LEU A 180 -4.09 38.01 17.20
N VAL A 181 -3.23 38.14 16.16
CA VAL A 181 -3.21 37.23 15.01
C VAL A 181 -2.86 35.81 15.45
N ILE A 182 -1.87 35.64 16.33
CA ILE A 182 -1.51 34.33 16.90
C ILE A 182 -2.66 33.72 17.67
N LEU A 183 -3.36 34.48 18.49
CA LEU A 183 -4.54 34.01 19.26
C LEU A 183 -5.67 33.55 18.33
N VAL A 184 -5.99 34.36 17.31
CA VAL A 184 -7.02 34.01 16.30
C VAL A 184 -6.63 32.73 15.56
N THR A 185 -5.36 32.63 15.11
CA THR A 185 -4.84 31.46 14.42
C THR A 185 -4.85 30.20 15.31
N ALA A 186 -4.50 30.32 16.59
CA ALA A 186 -4.55 29.20 17.53
C ALA A 186 -5.99 28.69 17.73
N ARG A 187 -6.95 29.63 17.88
CA ARG A 187 -8.37 29.29 18.02
C ARG A 187 -8.93 28.62 16.77
N PHE A 188 -8.62 29.18 15.60
CA PHE A 188 -8.98 28.62 14.30
C PHE A 188 -8.45 27.20 14.12
N ARG A 189 -7.15 26.99 14.40
CA ARG A 189 -6.52 25.66 14.33
C ARG A 189 -7.24 24.62 15.16
N SER A 190 -7.61 24.94 16.41
CA SER A 190 -8.36 24.02 17.27
C SER A 190 -9.73 23.67 16.69
N SER A 191 -10.48 24.66 16.21
CA SER A 191 -11.82 24.47 15.61
C SER A 191 -11.75 23.61 14.35
N VAL A 192 -10.84 23.95 13.42
CA VAL A 192 -10.64 23.22 12.16
C VAL A 192 -10.19 21.78 12.41
N GLN A 193 -9.29 21.56 13.35
CA GLN A 193 -8.83 20.21 13.71
C GLN A 193 -9.99 19.32 14.20
N GLN A 194 -10.90 19.88 14.99
CA GLN A 194 -12.09 19.17 15.47
C GLN A 194 -13.05 18.84 14.31
N SER A 195 -13.31 19.81 13.43
CA SER A 195 -14.16 19.60 12.25
C SER A 195 -13.58 18.53 11.31
N TYR A 196 -12.28 18.57 11.01
CA TYR A 196 -11.64 17.55 10.17
C TYR A 196 -11.63 16.14 10.80
N ARG A 197 -11.63 16.04 12.14
CA ARG A 197 -11.82 14.72 12.80
C ARG A 197 -13.23 14.20 12.54
N ARG A 198 -14.26 15.03 12.65
CA ARG A 198 -15.66 14.66 12.33
C ARG A 198 -15.80 14.27 10.88
N ILE A 199 -15.27 15.07 9.95
CA ILE A 199 -15.27 14.79 8.51
C ILE A 199 -14.67 13.42 8.22
N ARG A 200 -13.50 13.07 8.80
CA ARG A 200 -12.86 11.76 8.62
C ARG A 200 -13.72 10.60 9.10
N VAL A 201 -14.41 10.75 10.22
CA VAL A 201 -15.34 9.73 10.71
C VAL A 201 -16.53 9.56 9.76
N CYS A 202 -17.09 10.67 9.25
CA CYS A 202 -18.19 10.61 8.28
C CYS A 202 -17.75 9.97 6.96
N ILE A 203 -16.57 10.33 6.42
CA ILE A 203 -16.02 9.71 5.19
C ILE A 203 -15.81 8.20 5.40
N ALA A 204 -15.29 7.78 6.56
CA ALA A 204 -15.12 6.36 6.86
C ALA A 204 -16.46 5.61 6.87
N ARG A 205 -17.53 6.22 7.40
CA ARG A 205 -18.89 5.66 7.36
C ARG A 205 -19.44 5.58 5.93
N ILE A 206 -19.25 6.63 5.12
CA ILE A 206 -19.64 6.64 3.71
C ILE A 206 -18.94 5.51 2.96
N ASN A 207 -17.62 5.40 3.11
CA ASN A 207 -16.84 4.37 2.42
C ASN A 207 -17.25 2.95 2.83
N SER A 208 -17.47 2.71 4.13
CA SER A 208 -17.96 1.42 4.62
C SER A 208 -19.34 1.10 4.06
N TYR A 209 -20.25 2.07 4.06
CA TYR A 209 -21.59 1.94 3.51
C TYR A 209 -21.56 1.61 2.02
N LEU A 210 -20.81 2.38 1.23
CA LEU A 210 -20.66 2.15 -0.21
C LEU A 210 -20.03 0.79 -0.51
N GLN A 211 -18.98 0.42 0.20
CA GLN A 211 -18.31 -0.87 0.01
C GLN A 211 -19.29 -2.03 0.25
N GLU A 212 -20.08 -1.99 1.34
CA GLU A 212 -21.06 -3.02 1.66
C GLU A 212 -22.16 -3.09 0.61
N HIS A 213 -22.79 -1.95 0.27
CA HIS A 213 -23.95 -1.92 -0.60
C HIS A 213 -23.61 -2.14 -2.09
N VAL A 214 -22.43 -1.67 -2.56
CA VAL A 214 -21.96 -1.94 -3.93
C VAL A 214 -21.55 -3.40 -4.09
N ASN A 215 -20.86 -3.99 -3.11
CA ASN A 215 -20.55 -5.42 -3.14
C ASN A 215 -21.82 -6.30 -3.05
N GLY A 216 -22.82 -5.85 -2.29
CA GLY A 216 -24.09 -6.52 -2.11
C GLY A 216 -25.20 -6.08 -3.08
N ILE A 217 -24.90 -5.36 -4.17
CA ILE A 217 -25.89 -4.73 -5.03
C ILE A 217 -26.93 -5.73 -5.58
N ALA A 218 -26.48 -6.92 -5.97
CA ALA A 218 -27.37 -7.96 -6.47
C ALA A 218 -28.41 -8.38 -5.41
N VAL A 219 -28.02 -8.45 -4.15
CA VAL A 219 -28.92 -8.77 -3.02
C VAL A 219 -29.91 -7.63 -2.79
N LEU A 220 -29.44 -6.37 -2.84
CA LEU A 220 -30.32 -5.21 -2.69
C LEU A 220 -31.40 -5.18 -3.77
N GLN A 221 -31.01 -5.40 -5.03
CA GLN A 221 -31.93 -5.45 -6.17
C GLN A 221 -32.88 -6.66 -6.07
N LEU A 222 -32.38 -7.84 -5.70
CA LEU A 222 -33.20 -9.04 -5.53
C LEU A 222 -34.36 -8.83 -4.51
N PHE A 223 -34.07 -8.05 -3.45
CA PHE A 223 -35.04 -7.78 -2.39
C PHE A 223 -35.75 -6.42 -2.53
N ASN A 224 -35.56 -5.67 -3.63
CA ASN A 224 -36.15 -4.36 -3.91
C ASN A 224 -35.91 -3.37 -2.75
N ARG A 225 -34.66 -3.25 -2.29
CA ARG A 225 -34.28 -2.42 -1.14
C ARG A 225 -33.54 -1.14 -1.52
N GLU A 226 -33.49 -0.77 -2.79
CA GLU A 226 -32.76 0.38 -3.32
C GLU A 226 -33.20 1.68 -2.68
N GLU A 227 -34.51 1.92 -2.57
CA GLU A 227 -35.04 3.15 -2.00
C GLU A 227 -34.68 3.30 -0.52
N ARG A 228 -34.77 2.22 0.26
CA ARG A 228 -34.34 2.23 1.67
C ARG A 228 -32.86 2.49 1.81
N SER A 229 -32.06 1.84 0.97
CA SER A 229 -30.60 2.06 0.93
C SER A 229 -30.28 3.50 0.59
N ARG A 230 -30.96 4.11 -0.40
CA ARG A 230 -30.80 5.51 -0.77
C ARG A 230 -31.09 6.46 0.40
N GLN A 231 -32.19 6.23 1.12
CA GLN A 231 -32.57 7.06 2.28
C GLN A 231 -31.53 6.97 3.42
N GLU A 232 -30.98 5.79 3.66
CA GLU A 232 -29.94 5.59 4.67
C GLU A 232 -28.62 6.25 4.25
N PHE A 233 -28.25 6.13 2.97
CA PHE A 233 -27.10 6.84 2.41
C PHE A 233 -27.26 8.37 2.53
N ASP A 234 -28.43 8.91 2.19
CA ASP A 234 -28.72 10.33 2.32
C ASP A 234 -28.51 10.84 3.76
N ARG A 235 -28.87 10.04 4.75
CA ARG A 235 -28.64 10.38 6.17
C ARG A 235 -27.14 10.48 6.47
N VAL A 236 -26.36 9.47 6.07
CA VAL A 236 -24.91 9.45 6.29
C VAL A 236 -24.22 10.60 5.54
N ASN A 237 -24.70 10.90 4.32
CA ASN A 237 -24.18 11.99 3.51
C ASN A 237 -24.52 13.38 4.10
N ARG A 238 -25.70 13.55 4.71
CA ARG A 238 -26.02 14.78 5.45
C ARG A 238 -25.12 15.01 6.65
N ASP A 239 -24.82 13.97 7.42
CA ASP A 239 -23.87 14.07 8.56
C ASP A 239 -22.50 14.56 8.08
N HIS A 240 -22.06 14.11 6.91
CA HIS A 240 -20.81 14.54 6.30
C HIS A 240 -20.89 16.02 5.86
N MET A 241 -21.98 16.42 5.21
CA MET A 241 -22.22 17.81 4.83
C MET A 241 -22.20 18.75 6.04
N GLU A 242 -22.88 18.37 7.14
CA GLU A 242 -22.88 19.20 8.35
C GLU A 242 -21.47 19.32 8.97
N ALA A 243 -20.68 18.24 8.96
CA ALA A 243 -19.29 18.30 9.41
C ALA A 243 -18.42 19.23 8.54
N PHE A 244 -18.68 19.30 7.22
CA PHE A 244 -18.02 20.24 6.32
C PHE A 244 -18.47 21.69 6.55
N LYS A 245 -19.76 21.93 6.82
CA LYS A 245 -20.26 23.28 7.15
C LYS A 245 -19.54 23.86 8.36
N ASP A 246 -19.29 23.06 9.41
CA ASP A 246 -18.51 23.51 10.58
C ASP A 246 -17.10 23.98 10.17
N ALA A 247 -16.43 23.24 9.26
CA ALA A 247 -15.14 23.63 8.75
C ALA A 247 -15.21 24.92 7.91
N ILE A 248 -16.17 25.00 6.98
CA ILE A 248 -16.39 26.19 6.13
C ILE A 248 -16.66 27.43 7.00
N GLN A 249 -17.46 27.29 8.05
CA GLN A 249 -17.74 28.39 8.97
C GLN A 249 -16.48 28.86 9.69
N ALA A 250 -15.61 27.92 10.12
CA ALA A 250 -14.33 28.27 10.74
C ALA A 250 -13.43 29.05 9.77
N TYR A 251 -13.32 28.62 8.52
CA TYR A 251 -12.59 29.34 7.45
C TYR A 251 -13.21 30.69 7.13
N GLY A 252 -14.55 30.76 7.04
CA GLY A 252 -15.31 31.97 6.75
C GLY A 252 -15.10 33.08 7.78
N TRP A 253 -14.80 32.73 9.03
CA TRP A 253 -14.43 33.74 10.06
C TRP A 253 -12.94 34.04 10.08
N PHE A 254 -12.09 33.05 9.88
CA PHE A 254 -10.64 33.17 10.03
C PHE A 254 -10.02 34.16 9.04
N TYR A 255 -10.26 33.96 7.74
CA TYR A 255 -9.62 34.79 6.72
C TYR A 255 -10.01 36.28 6.82
N PRO A 256 -11.31 36.64 6.92
CA PRO A 256 -11.69 38.05 7.07
C PRO A 256 -11.19 38.70 8.36
N ILE A 257 -11.12 37.96 9.48
CA ILE A 257 -10.57 38.51 10.72
C ILE A 257 -9.08 38.78 10.59
N VAL A 258 -8.30 37.84 10.02
CA VAL A 258 -6.85 38.06 9.84
C VAL A 258 -6.58 39.18 8.85
N GLU A 259 -7.37 39.28 7.76
CA GLU A 259 -7.29 40.39 6.81
C GLU A 259 -7.63 41.72 7.47
N PHE A 260 -8.70 41.79 8.24
CA PHE A 260 -9.08 42.97 9.01
C PHE A 260 -7.95 43.40 9.97
N LEU A 261 -7.34 42.46 10.72
CA LEU A 261 -6.23 42.73 11.60
C LEU A 261 -5.00 43.25 10.84
N GLY A 262 -4.74 42.70 9.66
CA GLY A 262 -3.70 43.17 8.76
C GLY A 262 -3.95 44.59 8.29
N MET A 263 -5.15 44.90 7.84
CA MET A 263 -5.53 46.25 7.42
C MET A 263 -5.53 47.23 8.59
N LEU A 264 -5.95 46.79 9.78
CA LEU A 264 -5.85 47.61 11.01
C LEU A 264 -4.41 47.95 11.34
N ALA A 265 -3.48 46.96 11.24
CA ALA A 265 -2.07 47.22 11.43
C ALA A 265 -1.50 48.25 10.44
N LEU A 266 -1.91 48.15 9.16
CA LEU A 266 -1.51 49.13 8.12
C LEU A 266 -2.11 50.51 8.37
N ALA A 267 -3.36 50.61 8.83
CA ALA A 267 -3.97 51.88 9.21
C ALA A 267 -3.26 52.52 10.39
N LEU A 268 -2.90 51.75 11.40
CA LEU A 268 -2.08 52.22 12.55
C LEU A 268 -0.70 52.67 12.10
N LEU A 269 -0.06 51.95 11.19
CA LEU A 269 1.22 52.35 10.60
C LEU A 269 1.11 53.64 9.83
N LEU A 270 0.03 53.84 9.04
CA LEU A 270 -0.21 55.08 8.30
C LEU A 270 -0.43 56.26 9.24
N ALA A 271 -1.25 56.11 10.27
CA ALA A 271 -1.51 57.15 11.27
C ALA A 271 -0.23 57.55 12.03
N TYR A 272 0.49 56.57 12.60
CA TYR A 272 1.72 56.82 13.35
C TYR A 272 2.83 57.34 12.44
N GLY A 273 3.03 56.73 11.27
CA GLY A 273 4.05 57.13 10.28
C GLY A 273 3.76 58.53 9.74
N GLY A 274 2.49 58.87 9.43
CA GLY A 274 2.08 60.19 9.01
C GLY A 274 2.35 61.27 10.07
N PHE A 275 2.04 60.95 11.34
CA PHE A 275 2.39 61.85 12.47
C PHE A 275 3.89 62.09 12.58
N ARG A 276 4.71 61.03 12.45
CA ARG A 276 6.18 61.11 12.52
C ARG A 276 6.80 61.81 11.30
N ILE A 277 6.18 61.69 10.12
CA ILE A 277 6.63 62.43 8.90
C ILE A 277 6.35 63.90 9.09
N ARG A 278 5.16 64.31 9.58
CA ARG A 278 4.81 65.71 9.86
C ARG A 278 5.76 66.33 10.90
N GLY A 279 6.16 65.54 11.90
CA GLY A 279 7.17 65.95 12.87
C GLY A 279 8.65 65.93 12.33
N GLY A 280 8.84 65.61 11.06
CA GLY A 280 10.15 65.54 10.42
C GLY A 280 11.05 64.43 10.92
N ALA A 281 10.49 63.39 11.58
CA ALA A 281 11.26 62.28 12.16
C ALA A 281 11.37 61.05 11.24
N LEU A 282 10.53 60.95 10.22
CA LEU A 282 10.52 59.86 9.22
C LEU A 282 10.40 60.42 7.81
N SER A 283 10.91 59.69 6.81
CA SER A 283 10.72 60.00 5.39
C SER A 283 9.47 59.29 4.84
N LEU A 284 8.92 59.81 3.73
CA LEU A 284 7.80 59.17 3.03
C LEU A 284 8.17 57.77 2.49
N GLY A 285 9.42 57.63 1.99
CA GLY A 285 9.91 56.34 1.48
C GLY A 285 9.95 55.26 2.56
N VAL A 286 10.33 55.61 3.81
CA VAL A 286 10.27 54.68 4.95
C VAL A 286 8.83 54.20 5.20
N LEU A 287 7.84 55.10 5.18
CA LEU A 287 6.44 54.73 5.36
C LEU A 287 5.94 53.74 4.27
N VAL A 288 6.27 54.04 3.01
CA VAL A 288 5.89 53.16 1.88
C VAL A 288 6.57 51.80 1.98
N ALA A 289 7.85 51.75 2.36
CA ALA A 289 8.54 50.47 2.57
C ALA A 289 7.92 49.66 3.71
N PHE A 290 7.56 50.29 4.84
CA PHE A 290 6.83 49.63 5.93
C PHE A 290 5.48 49.12 5.50
N PHE A 291 4.77 49.82 4.63
CA PHE A 291 3.51 49.35 4.08
C PHE A 291 3.69 48.07 3.24
N GLN A 292 4.72 48.05 2.38
CA GLN A 292 5.07 46.87 1.59
C GLN A 292 5.51 45.69 2.45
N TYR A 293 6.35 45.91 3.47
CA TYR A 293 6.72 44.85 4.42
C TYR A 293 5.51 44.35 5.21
N GLY A 294 4.64 45.25 5.66
CA GLY A 294 3.43 44.90 6.40
C GLY A 294 2.50 43.96 5.62
N LEU A 295 2.27 44.26 4.34
CA LEU A 295 1.46 43.37 3.46
C LEU A 295 2.06 41.96 3.33
N ARG A 296 3.39 41.84 3.32
CA ARG A 296 4.08 40.56 3.19
C ARG A 296 4.24 39.80 4.53
N PHE A 297 4.13 40.52 5.65
CA PHE A 297 4.44 40.01 6.97
C PHE A 297 3.46 38.97 7.48
N PHE A 298 2.18 39.11 7.13
CA PHE A 298 1.11 38.24 7.63
C PHE A 298 0.94 36.95 6.84
N ARG A 299 1.40 36.90 5.59
CA ARG A 299 1.24 35.75 4.70
C ARG A 299 1.90 34.46 5.23
N PRO A 300 3.18 34.48 5.67
CA PRO A 300 3.84 33.27 6.21
C PRO A 300 3.11 32.69 7.44
N ILE A 301 2.43 33.54 8.22
CA ILE A 301 1.71 33.11 9.43
C ILE A 301 0.43 32.37 9.05
N GLN A 302 -0.26 32.82 8.01
CA GLN A 302 -1.45 32.14 7.48
C GLN A 302 -1.09 30.76 6.94
N ASP A 303 0.03 30.65 6.20
CA ASP A 303 0.50 29.42 5.58
C ASP A 303 1.07 28.40 6.60
N LEU A 304 1.50 28.88 7.79
CA LEU A 304 2.14 28.03 8.82
C LEU A 304 1.25 26.87 9.28
N SER A 305 -0.07 27.08 9.32
CA SER A 305 -1.02 26.03 9.72
C SER A 305 -1.05 24.86 8.72
N GLU A 306 -1.00 25.16 7.43
CA GLU A 306 -0.93 24.15 6.38
C GLU A 306 0.41 23.39 6.42
N LYS A 307 1.51 24.12 6.54
CA LYS A 307 2.86 23.52 6.65
C LYS A 307 3.00 22.63 7.88
N TYR A 308 2.37 23.00 8.99
CA TYR A 308 2.32 22.14 10.18
C TYR A 308 1.56 20.83 9.94
N ASN A 309 0.47 20.86 9.19
CA ASN A 309 -0.27 19.64 8.84
C ASN A 309 0.57 18.72 7.95
N ILE A 310 1.28 19.26 6.97
CA ILE A 310 2.22 18.51 6.12
C ILE A 310 3.29 17.84 7.00
N LEU A 311 3.90 18.59 7.92
CA LEU A 311 4.91 18.05 8.84
C LEU A 311 4.33 16.92 9.70
N GLN A 312 3.15 17.08 10.27
CA GLN A 312 2.50 16.08 11.11
C GLN A 312 2.15 14.81 10.30
N SER A 313 1.62 14.97 9.08
CA SER A 313 1.31 13.87 8.17
C SER A 313 2.57 13.07 7.81
N ALA A 314 3.63 13.78 7.43
CA ALA A 314 4.91 13.19 7.08
C ALA A 314 5.58 12.49 8.28
N MET A 315 5.47 13.04 9.50
CA MET A 315 5.99 12.37 10.71
C MET A 315 5.26 11.04 10.96
N ALA A 316 3.93 11.03 10.86
CA ALA A 316 3.14 9.81 11.01
C ALA A 316 3.46 8.78 9.91
N ALA A 317 3.59 9.22 8.66
CA ALA A 317 4.00 8.37 7.54
C ALA A 317 5.42 7.81 7.75
N SER A 318 6.36 8.66 8.19
CA SER A 318 7.73 8.25 8.53
C SER A 318 7.76 7.14 9.59
N GLU A 319 6.98 7.28 10.66
CA GLU A 319 6.90 6.27 11.72
C GLU A 319 6.40 4.93 11.15
N ARG A 320 5.35 4.94 10.34
CA ARG A 320 4.81 3.72 9.73
C ARG A 320 5.78 3.06 8.75
N VAL A 321 6.44 3.85 7.90
CA VAL A 321 7.44 3.36 6.93
C VAL A 321 8.63 2.73 7.66
N PHE A 322 9.20 3.42 8.65
CA PHE A 322 10.35 2.88 9.37
C PHE A 322 10.00 1.73 10.29
N LYS A 323 8.79 1.69 10.87
CA LYS A 323 8.32 0.51 11.60
C LYS A 323 8.25 -0.72 10.70
N LEU A 324 7.85 -0.54 9.43
CA LEU A 324 7.86 -1.63 8.46
C LEU A 324 9.29 -2.07 8.14
N LEU A 325 10.21 -1.15 7.85
CA LEU A 325 11.62 -1.44 7.59
C LEU A 325 12.37 -2.07 8.79
N ASP A 326 11.92 -1.79 10.00
CA ASP A 326 12.49 -2.34 11.22
C ASP A 326 11.90 -3.70 11.63
N THR A 327 10.87 -4.17 10.92
CA THR A 327 10.27 -5.48 11.17
C THR A 327 11.25 -6.56 10.71
N PRO A 328 11.84 -7.38 11.61
CA PRO A 328 12.76 -8.41 11.17
C PRO A 328 12.03 -9.53 10.42
N ALA A 329 12.67 -10.10 9.41
CA ALA A 329 12.22 -11.36 8.85
C ALA A 329 12.44 -12.46 9.89
N ALA A 330 11.37 -13.18 10.26
CA ALA A 330 11.45 -14.25 11.27
C ALA A 330 12.19 -15.48 10.71
N ILE A 331 12.07 -15.73 9.41
CA ILE A 331 12.66 -16.87 8.73
C ILE A 331 13.81 -16.38 7.85
N VAL A 332 15.03 -16.77 8.22
CA VAL A 332 16.26 -16.40 7.51
C VAL A 332 17.08 -17.63 7.17
N SER A 333 17.91 -17.51 6.14
CA SER A 333 18.91 -18.55 5.83
C SER A 333 19.94 -18.66 6.97
N PRO A 334 20.42 -19.87 7.30
CA PRO A 334 21.39 -20.08 8.36
C PRO A 334 22.73 -19.42 8.02
N THR A 335 23.50 -19.05 9.04
CA THR A 335 24.85 -18.47 8.89
C THR A 335 25.88 -19.46 8.42
N ALA A 336 25.71 -20.77 8.76
CA ALA A 336 26.53 -21.86 8.31
C ALA A 336 25.68 -22.89 7.55
N PRO A 337 25.35 -22.62 6.28
CA PRO A 337 24.41 -23.42 5.51
C PRO A 337 25.02 -24.77 5.13
N ARG A 338 24.21 -25.84 5.17
CA ARG A 338 24.55 -27.14 4.58
C ARG A 338 24.08 -27.22 3.13
N ALA A 339 24.85 -27.93 2.32
CA ALA A 339 24.49 -28.21 0.94
C ALA A 339 23.28 -29.15 0.88
N PHE A 340 22.39 -28.91 -0.06
CA PHE A 340 21.22 -29.76 -0.29
C PHE A 340 21.70 -31.15 -0.80
N PRO A 341 21.12 -32.29 -0.35
CA PRO A 341 21.54 -33.63 -0.77
C PRO A 341 21.49 -33.81 -2.29
N MET A 342 22.56 -34.31 -2.89
CA MET A 342 22.66 -34.46 -4.35
C MET A 342 21.89 -35.67 -4.91
N GLY A 343 21.58 -36.67 -4.08
CA GLY A 343 20.89 -37.92 -4.46
C GLY A 343 19.41 -37.95 -4.03
N PRO A 344 18.75 -39.11 -4.24
CA PRO A 344 17.43 -39.38 -3.70
C PRO A 344 17.39 -39.11 -2.19
N ALA A 345 16.46 -38.31 -1.73
CA ALA A 345 16.38 -37.91 -0.33
C ALA A 345 14.97 -38.15 0.21
N ALA A 346 14.89 -38.83 1.36
CA ALA A 346 13.65 -38.99 2.09
C ALA A 346 13.26 -37.69 2.80
N VAL A 347 11.97 -37.46 2.97
CA VAL A 347 11.41 -36.39 3.79
C VAL A 347 10.90 -37.01 5.08
N GLU A 348 11.31 -36.46 6.22
CA GLU A 348 10.96 -37.01 7.53
C GLU A 348 10.42 -35.90 8.44
N PHE A 349 9.27 -36.12 9.03
CA PHE A 349 8.70 -35.34 10.12
C PHE A 349 8.91 -36.15 11.41
N ASP A 350 9.57 -35.55 12.39
CA ASP A 350 9.90 -36.18 13.64
C ASP A 350 9.34 -35.39 14.81
N HIS A 351 8.31 -35.94 15.47
CA HIS A 351 7.61 -35.33 16.63
C HIS A 351 7.24 -33.86 16.44
N VAL A 352 6.72 -33.50 15.25
CA VAL A 352 6.43 -32.12 14.86
C VAL A 352 5.18 -31.58 15.57
N TRP A 353 5.34 -30.43 16.23
CA TRP A 353 4.26 -29.60 16.78
C TRP A 353 4.28 -28.24 16.13
N PHE A 354 3.11 -27.78 15.70
CA PHE A 354 2.98 -26.49 15.05
C PHE A 354 1.66 -25.80 15.36
N ALA A 355 1.74 -24.48 15.64
CA ALA A 355 0.62 -23.57 15.79
C ALA A 355 0.91 -22.26 15.02
N TYR A 356 -0.09 -21.70 14.34
CA TYR A 356 0.01 -20.39 13.70
C TYR A 356 -0.03 -19.25 14.72
N LYS A 357 -0.69 -19.49 15.85
CA LYS A 357 -0.84 -18.50 16.92
C LYS A 357 -0.79 -19.19 18.27
N ASP A 358 0.08 -18.69 19.12
CA ASP A 358 0.27 -19.13 20.51
C ASP A 358 0.30 -20.67 20.66
N GLU A 359 -0.56 -21.25 21.49
CA GLU A 359 -0.70 -22.69 21.72
C GLU A 359 -1.93 -23.32 21.04
N ASP A 360 -2.49 -22.66 20.03
CA ASP A 360 -3.55 -23.25 19.21
C ASP A 360 -2.96 -24.24 18.21
N TRP A 361 -2.66 -25.44 18.72
CA TRP A 361 -1.93 -26.47 18.01
C TRP A 361 -2.71 -27.02 16.83
N VAL A 362 -2.22 -26.72 15.62
CA VAL A 362 -2.74 -27.25 14.34
C VAL A 362 -2.14 -28.63 14.05
N LEU A 363 -0.87 -28.84 14.34
CA LEU A 363 -0.20 -30.16 14.29
C LEU A 363 0.25 -30.55 15.68
N ARG A 364 0.08 -31.84 16.03
CA ARG A 364 0.36 -32.37 17.36
C ARG A 364 1.07 -33.70 17.24
N ASP A 365 2.35 -33.72 17.64
CA ASP A 365 3.17 -34.92 17.70
C ASP A 365 3.13 -35.73 16.38
N LEU A 366 3.39 -35.02 15.27
CA LEU A 366 3.28 -35.61 13.95
C LEU A 366 4.62 -36.21 13.52
N SER A 367 4.62 -37.53 13.28
CA SER A 367 5.80 -38.28 12.83
C SER A 367 5.44 -39.14 11.64
N PHE A 368 6.19 -38.99 10.55
CA PHE A 368 6.11 -39.83 9.37
C PHE A 368 7.36 -39.66 8.48
N ARG A 369 7.54 -40.61 7.54
CA ARG A 369 8.60 -40.56 6.57
C ARG A 369 8.06 -40.84 5.17
N ILE A 370 8.54 -40.09 4.20
CA ILE A 370 8.29 -40.26 2.76
C ILE A 370 9.56 -40.74 2.12
N GLU A 371 9.53 -41.89 1.48
CA GLU A 371 10.70 -42.43 0.81
C GLU A 371 10.95 -41.73 -0.54
N PRO A 372 12.21 -41.74 -1.03
CA PRO A 372 12.51 -41.16 -2.33
C PRO A 372 11.69 -41.82 -3.46
N GLY A 373 11.05 -40.98 -4.28
CA GLY A 373 10.16 -41.42 -5.37
C GLY A 373 8.77 -41.89 -4.93
N GLU A 374 8.44 -41.81 -3.63
CA GLU A 374 7.12 -42.17 -3.10
C GLU A 374 6.14 -41.03 -3.29
N THR A 375 4.94 -41.36 -3.73
CA THR A 375 3.78 -40.45 -3.78
C THR A 375 2.85 -40.72 -2.59
N ILE A 376 2.72 -39.73 -1.71
CA ILE A 376 1.83 -39.79 -0.54
C ILE A 376 0.59 -38.94 -0.81
N ALA A 377 -0.60 -39.53 -0.63
CA ALA A 377 -1.85 -38.79 -0.61
C ALA A 377 -2.24 -38.44 0.84
N VAL A 378 -2.42 -37.16 1.14
CA VAL A 378 -2.89 -36.70 2.45
C VAL A 378 -4.38 -36.41 2.39
N VAL A 379 -5.16 -37.11 3.20
CA VAL A 379 -6.63 -36.98 3.28
C VAL A 379 -7.07 -36.62 4.70
N GLY A 380 -8.26 -36.02 4.84
CA GLY A 380 -8.82 -35.64 6.13
C GLY A 380 -9.79 -34.49 6.01
N HIS A 381 -10.55 -34.21 7.06
CA HIS A 381 -11.49 -33.09 7.10
C HIS A 381 -10.80 -31.73 6.93
N THR A 382 -11.57 -30.72 6.52
CA THR A 382 -11.10 -29.33 6.52
C THR A 382 -10.62 -28.94 7.92
N GLY A 383 -9.48 -28.27 8.01
CA GLY A 383 -8.85 -27.93 9.31
C GLY A 383 -8.04 -29.05 9.96
N ALA A 384 -7.85 -30.21 9.31
CA ALA A 384 -7.02 -31.29 9.86
C ALA A 384 -5.50 -31.01 9.81
N GLY A 385 -5.05 -29.92 9.17
CA GLY A 385 -3.63 -29.53 9.05
C GLY A 385 -2.97 -29.93 7.74
N LYS A 386 -3.71 -30.37 6.71
CA LYS A 386 -3.15 -30.84 5.42
C LYS A 386 -2.30 -29.78 4.70
N THR A 387 -2.84 -28.59 4.45
CA THR A 387 -2.13 -27.48 3.79
C THR A 387 -0.97 -26.94 4.65
N THR A 388 -1.05 -27.13 5.98
CA THR A 388 0.01 -26.77 6.91
C THR A 388 1.28 -27.59 6.66
N LEU A 389 1.16 -28.87 6.28
CA LEU A 389 2.31 -29.71 5.93
C LEU A 389 3.10 -29.11 4.77
N ALA A 390 2.41 -28.68 3.71
CA ALA A 390 3.02 -28.03 2.56
C ALA A 390 3.76 -26.75 2.97
N SER A 391 3.11 -25.91 3.79
CA SER A 391 3.67 -24.65 4.27
C SER A 391 4.93 -24.85 5.12
N LEU A 392 4.99 -25.91 5.92
CA LEU A 392 6.15 -26.26 6.74
C LEU A 392 7.30 -26.84 5.93
N LEU A 393 7.02 -27.70 4.93
CA LEU A 393 8.05 -28.24 4.03
C LEU A 393 8.76 -27.13 3.23
N LEU A 394 8.01 -26.10 2.81
CA LEU A 394 8.55 -24.93 2.12
C LEU A 394 9.21 -23.93 3.06
N ARG A 395 9.19 -24.24 4.35
CA ARG A 395 9.67 -23.34 5.41
C ARG A 395 9.10 -21.93 5.26
N PHE A 396 7.76 -21.84 5.06
CA PHE A 396 7.03 -20.57 5.18
C PHE A 396 6.77 -20.22 6.64
N TYR A 397 6.85 -21.24 7.52
CA TYR A 397 6.77 -21.14 8.97
C TYR A 397 7.80 -22.10 9.57
N ASP A 398 8.38 -21.75 10.70
CA ASP A 398 9.22 -22.64 11.50
C ASP A 398 8.37 -23.34 12.57
N ILE A 399 8.67 -24.61 12.82
CA ILE A 399 8.00 -25.44 13.82
C ILE A 399 8.41 -25.05 15.24
N GLN A 400 7.52 -25.26 16.21
CA GLN A 400 7.81 -24.98 17.62
C GLN A 400 8.51 -26.14 18.32
N ARG A 401 8.21 -27.43 17.95
CA ARG A 401 8.86 -28.62 18.51
C ARG A 401 9.06 -29.67 17.42
N GLY A 402 10.06 -30.53 17.61
CA GLY A 402 10.43 -31.58 16.66
C GLY A 402 11.40 -31.11 15.58
N SER A 403 11.51 -31.89 14.50
CA SER A 403 12.31 -31.57 13.34
C SER A 403 11.64 -32.00 12.03
N ILE A 404 11.97 -31.32 10.94
CA ILE A 404 11.62 -31.73 9.57
C ILE A 404 12.94 -31.90 8.82
N ASN A 405 13.21 -33.12 8.36
CA ASN A 405 14.48 -33.47 7.77
C ASN A 405 14.32 -33.85 6.30
N ILE A 406 15.28 -33.47 5.47
CA ILE A 406 15.44 -33.94 4.08
C ILE A 406 16.81 -34.60 3.94
N GLY A 407 16.81 -35.91 3.64
CA GLY A 407 18.05 -36.65 3.58
C GLY A 407 18.82 -36.66 4.90
N GLY A 408 18.13 -36.63 6.05
CA GLY A 408 18.70 -36.63 7.39
C GLY A 408 19.25 -35.26 7.86
N ILE A 409 19.02 -34.19 7.10
CA ILE A 409 19.41 -32.80 7.44
C ILE A 409 18.15 -31.98 7.70
N ASP A 410 18.14 -31.26 8.83
CA ASP A 410 17.01 -30.37 9.17
C ASP A 410 16.84 -29.26 8.12
N ILE A 411 15.60 -28.98 7.71
CA ILE A 411 15.30 -27.96 6.70
C ILE A 411 15.76 -26.56 7.12
N ARG A 412 15.94 -26.31 8.41
CA ARG A 412 16.46 -25.05 8.97
C ARG A 412 17.94 -24.82 8.68
N GLU A 413 18.67 -25.87 8.34
CA GLU A 413 20.11 -25.81 8.02
C GLU A 413 20.39 -25.52 6.53
N PHE A 414 19.35 -25.56 5.67
CA PHE A 414 19.50 -25.20 4.25
C PHE A 414 19.31 -23.69 3.99
N PRO A 415 20.02 -23.11 3.00
CA PRO A 415 19.66 -21.82 2.43
C PRO A 415 18.23 -21.87 1.88
N LEU A 416 17.43 -20.85 2.17
CA LEU A 416 16.01 -20.82 1.77
C LEU A 416 15.80 -20.91 0.25
N ASP A 417 16.65 -20.26 -0.52
CA ASP A 417 16.61 -20.29 -1.98
C ASP A 417 16.93 -21.68 -2.53
N GLN A 418 17.90 -22.38 -1.96
CA GLN A 418 18.22 -23.75 -2.35
C GLN A 418 17.10 -24.71 -1.95
N LEU A 419 16.61 -24.62 -0.70
CA LEU A 419 15.51 -25.46 -0.24
C LEU A 419 14.33 -25.35 -1.21
N ARG A 420 13.83 -24.12 -1.43
CA ARG A 420 12.61 -23.87 -2.23
C ARG A 420 12.79 -24.21 -3.71
N ARG A 421 13.98 -24.08 -4.27
CA ARG A 421 14.27 -24.43 -5.67
C ARG A 421 14.03 -25.90 -5.99
N HIS A 422 14.17 -26.79 -5.00
CA HIS A 422 13.94 -28.23 -5.18
C HIS A 422 12.47 -28.64 -5.09
N PHE A 423 11.57 -27.71 -4.74
CA PHE A 423 10.13 -27.97 -4.63
C PHE A 423 9.36 -27.36 -5.80
N GLY A 424 8.58 -28.19 -6.49
CA GLY A 424 7.52 -27.76 -7.39
C GLY A 424 6.20 -27.71 -6.61
N VAL A 425 5.55 -26.55 -6.62
CA VAL A 425 4.32 -26.33 -5.84
C VAL A 425 3.18 -25.97 -6.77
N VAL A 426 2.08 -26.70 -6.64
CA VAL A 426 0.81 -26.36 -7.28
C VAL A 426 -0.21 -26.11 -6.18
N LEU A 427 -0.66 -24.86 -6.08
CA LEU A 427 -1.64 -24.45 -5.10
C LEU A 427 -3.06 -24.76 -5.56
N GLN A 428 -3.98 -24.87 -4.63
CA GLN A 428 -5.42 -25.06 -4.86
C GLN A 428 -5.99 -24.00 -5.81
N ASP A 429 -5.63 -22.73 -5.62
CA ASP A 429 -5.97 -21.61 -6.51
C ASP A 429 -4.68 -21.11 -7.20
N PRO A 430 -4.42 -21.53 -8.45
CA PRO A 430 -3.20 -21.17 -9.14
C PRO A 430 -3.12 -19.68 -9.46
N TYR A 431 -2.04 -19.03 -9.00
CA TYR A 431 -1.81 -17.62 -9.26
C TYR A 431 -1.00 -17.41 -10.54
N LEU A 432 -1.56 -16.64 -11.47
CA LEU A 432 -0.86 -16.20 -12.68
C LEU A 432 -0.60 -14.70 -12.61
N PHE A 433 0.64 -14.34 -12.94
CA PHE A 433 1.07 -12.95 -13.03
C PHE A 433 0.70 -12.34 -14.39
N THR A 434 0.52 -11.04 -14.42
CA THR A 434 0.37 -10.30 -15.67
C THR A 434 1.64 -10.45 -16.51
N GLY A 435 1.48 -10.79 -17.78
CA GLY A 435 2.58 -11.08 -18.70
C GLY A 435 2.12 -11.99 -19.83
N THR A 436 2.90 -13.00 -20.17
CA THR A 436 2.56 -14.01 -21.18
C THR A 436 2.44 -15.40 -20.57
N VAL A 437 1.91 -16.38 -21.31
CA VAL A 437 1.89 -17.78 -20.88
C VAL A 437 3.32 -18.27 -20.63
N ALA A 438 4.25 -18.01 -21.55
CA ALA A 438 5.66 -18.36 -21.39
C ALA A 438 6.29 -17.73 -20.16
N SER A 439 6.04 -16.43 -19.90
CA SER A 439 6.59 -15.74 -18.72
C SER A 439 6.05 -16.31 -17.41
N ASN A 440 4.81 -16.80 -17.40
CA ASN A 440 4.22 -17.46 -16.24
C ASN A 440 4.79 -18.85 -15.99
N ILE A 441 5.17 -19.60 -17.02
CA ILE A 441 5.84 -20.90 -16.87
C ILE A 441 7.29 -20.68 -16.42
N ARG A 442 8.03 -19.75 -17.05
CA ARG A 442 9.42 -19.40 -16.73
C ARG A 442 9.59 -18.76 -15.36
N LEU A 443 8.64 -17.96 -14.94
CA LEU A 443 8.58 -17.20 -13.67
C LEU A 443 9.90 -16.48 -13.33
N GLY A 444 10.47 -15.75 -14.32
CA GLY A 444 11.69 -14.95 -14.13
C GLY A 444 13.00 -15.75 -14.13
N THR A 445 12.96 -17.04 -14.42
CA THR A 445 14.17 -17.89 -14.53
C THR A 445 14.65 -17.90 -15.98
N ASP A 446 15.51 -16.97 -16.36
CA ASP A 446 15.97 -16.78 -17.74
C ASP A 446 16.73 -17.98 -18.32
N SER A 447 17.25 -18.87 -17.49
CA SER A 447 17.93 -20.09 -17.91
C SER A 447 16.98 -21.17 -18.50
N ILE A 448 15.66 -21.03 -18.30
CA ILE A 448 14.67 -21.97 -18.87
C ILE A 448 14.46 -21.61 -20.34
N ALA A 449 14.93 -22.47 -21.24
CA ALA A 449 14.78 -22.30 -22.68
C ALA A 449 13.32 -22.49 -23.11
N ASP A 450 12.94 -21.90 -24.25
CA ASP A 450 11.60 -22.05 -24.82
C ASP A 450 11.25 -23.51 -25.11
N ARG A 451 12.24 -24.30 -25.55
CA ARG A 451 12.08 -25.74 -25.74
C ARG A 451 11.65 -26.46 -24.46
N THR A 452 12.25 -26.13 -23.31
CA THR A 452 11.87 -26.71 -22.02
C THR A 452 10.44 -26.34 -21.63
N ILE A 453 10.00 -25.13 -21.96
CA ILE A 453 8.61 -24.69 -21.76
C ILE A 453 7.65 -25.52 -22.63
N GLU A 454 7.98 -25.75 -23.90
CA GLU A 454 7.16 -26.57 -24.80
C GLU A 454 7.11 -28.04 -24.35
N GLU A 455 8.23 -28.60 -23.94
CA GLU A 455 8.33 -29.97 -23.41
C GLU A 455 7.48 -30.12 -22.12
N ALA A 456 7.59 -29.15 -21.19
CA ALA A 456 6.77 -29.15 -19.99
C ALA A 456 5.28 -28.99 -20.30
N ALA A 457 4.90 -28.12 -21.22
CA ALA A 457 3.53 -27.95 -21.65
C ALA A 457 2.96 -29.20 -22.33
N SER A 458 3.77 -29.90 -23.11
CA SER A 458 3.39 -31.17 -23.73
C SER A 458 3.11 -32.27 -22.68
N GLN A 459 3.98 -32.39 -21.68
CA GLN A 459 3.81 -33.40 -20.62
C GLN A 459 2.53 -33.22 -19.81
N VAL A 460 2.04 -31.98 -19.66
CA VAL A 460 0.83 -31.69 -18.90
C VAL A 460 -0.42 -31.47 -19.78
N ASN A 461 -0.41 -31.88 -21.04
CA ASN A 461 -1.52 -31.72 -21.99
C ASN A 461 -1.96 -30.26 -22.19
N LEU A 462 -1.05 -29.30 -22.02
CA LEU A 462 -1.30 -27.85 -22.18
C LEU A 462 -0.96 -27.40 -23.61
N LEU A 463 -0.09 -28.09 -24.34
CA LEU A 463 0.51 -27.63 -25.60
C LEU A 463 -0.54 -27.34 -26.67
N ASP A 464 -1.50 -28.26 -26.87
CA ASP A 464 -2.55 -28.11 -27.89
C ASP A 464 -3.44 -26.90 -27.59
N PHE A 465 -3.77 -26.71 -26.32
CA PHE A 465 -4.51 -25.53 -25.90
C PHE A 465 -3.72 -24.23 -26.18
N VAL A 466 -2.45 -24.17 -25.80
CA VAL A 466 -1.62 -22.98 -26.07
C VAL A 466 -1.49 -22.71 -27.56
N ARG A 467 -1.33 -23.74 -28.39
CA ARG A 467 -1.28 -23.60 -29.87
C ARG A 467 -2.60 -23.13 -30.46
N SER A 468 -3.73 -23.38 -29.81
CA SER A 468 -5.04 -22.85 -30.24
C SER A 468 -5.27 -21.39 -29.91
N LEU A 469 -4.42 -20.79 -29.04
CA LEU A 469 -4.48 -19.36 -28.73
C LEU A 469 -3.91 -18.53 -29.87
N PRO A 470 -4.44 -17.31 -30.12
CA PRO A 470 -4.00 -16.46 -31.23
C PRO A 470 -2.49 -16.17 -31.22
N GLU A 471 -1.89 -16.01 -30.05
CA GLU A 471 -0.47 -15.67 -29.88
C GLU A 471 0.34 -16.83 -29.25
N GLY A 472 -0.25 -18.01 -29.09
CA GLY A 472 0.43 -19.17 -28.52
C GLY A 472 1.03 -18.91 -27.14
N PHE A 473 2.32 -19.21 -26.96
CA PHE A 473 3.04 -18.93 -25.71
C PHE A 473 3.23 -17.44 -25.41
N ALA A 474 3.14 -16.57 -26.41
CA ALA A 474 3.18 -15.11 -26.23
C ALA A 474 1.81 -14.53 -25.82
N GLN A 475 0.74 -15.36 -25.77
CA GLN A 475 -0.60 -14.93 -25.39
C GLN A 475 -0.58 -14.16 -24.07
N PRO A 476 -1.15 -12.93 -24.02
CA PRO A 476 -1.19 -12.13 -22.81
C PRO A 476 -2.03 -12.76 -21.71
N VAL A 477 -1.47 -12.79 -20.51
CA VAL A 477 -2.14 -13.19 -19.27
C VAL A 477 -2.48 -11.90 -18.49
N ARG A 478 -3.78 -11.67 -18.28
CA ARG A 478 -4.26 -10.53 -17.48
C ARG A 478 -4.14 -10.83 -15.98
N GLU A 479 -4.42 -9.83 -15.17
CA GLU A 479 -4.37 -9.94 -13.70
C GLU A 479 -5.07 -11.22 -13.20
N ARG A 480 -4.36 -12.01 -12.39
CA ARG A 480 -4.79 -13.30 -11.84
C ARG A 480 -5.24 -14.32 -12.89
N GLY A 481 -4.74 -14.20 -14.13
CA GLY A 481 -5.13 -15.10 -15.21
C GLY A 481 -6.58 -14.93 -15.66
N ASN A 482 -7.12 -13.71 -15.56
CA ASN A 482 -8.47 -13.42 -16.02
C ASN A 482 -8.59 -13.69 -17.53
N GLY A 483 -9.57 -14.49 -17.93
CA GLY A 483 -9.73 -15.00 -19.28
C GLY A 483 -9.33 -16.48 -19.48
N PHE A 484 -8.68 -17.10 -18.48
CA PHE A 484 -8.40 -18.54 -18.46
C PHE A 484 -9.32 -19.26 -17.48
N SER A 485 -9.77 -20.45 -17.84
CA SER A 485 -10.54 -21.32 -16.92
C SER A 485 -9.64 -21.80 -15.76
N THR A 486 -10.25 -22.23 -14.66
CA THR A 486 -9.51 -22.74 -13.49
C THR A 486 -8.60 -23.91 -13.88
N GLY A 487 -9.07 -24.83 -14.72
CA GLY A 487 -8.26 -25.95 -15.19
C GLY A 487 -7.10 -25.52 -16.09
N GLN A 488 -7.31 -24.53 -16.97
CA GLN A 488 -6.22 -23.97 -17.78
C GLN A 488 -5.14 -23.31 -16.92
N LYS A 489 -5.52 -22.58 -15.87
CA LYS A 489 -4.58 -22.01 -14.89
C LYS A 489 -3.80 -23.10 -14.16
N GLN A 490 -4.47 -24.22 -13.82
CA GLN A 490 -3.79 -25.38 -13.21
C GLN A 490 -2.78 -26.01 -14.15
N LEU A 491 -3.13 -26.25 -15.42
CA LEU A 491 -2.19 -26.80 -16.41
C LEU A 491 -0.97 -25.90 -16.62
N ILE A 492 -1.16 -24.57 -16.65
CA ILE A 492 -0.05 -23.61 -16.71
C ILE A 492 0.84 -23.72 -15.44
N SER A 493 0.21 -23.88 -14.26
CA SER A 493 0.96 -24.06 -13.00
C SER A 493 1.70 -25.41 -12.96
N PHE A 494 1.13 -26.46 -13.54
CA PHE A 494 1.79 -27.74 -13.71
C PHE A 494 3.02 -27.62 -14.63
N ALA A 495 2.85 -26.99 -15.80
CA ALA A 495 3.96 -26.73 -16.72
C ALA A 495 5.08 -25.91 -16.05
N ARG A 496 4.72 -24.92 -15.21
CA ARG A 496 5.67 -24.16 -14.37
C ARG A 496 6.48 -25.11 -13.46
N ALA A 497 5.79 -25.96 -12.69
CA ALA A 497 6.47 -26.87 -11.76
C ALA A 497 7.41 -27.85 -12.47
N LEU A 498 7.04 -28.34 -13.66
CA LEU A 498 7.88 -29.23 -14.48
C LEU A 498 9.05 -28.51 -15.11
N ALA A 499 8.85 -27.31 -15.67
CA ALA A 499 9.90 -26.54 -16.32
C ALA A 499 11.06 -26.16 -15.38
N HIS A 500 10.78 -26.09 -14.07
CA HIS A 500 11.78 -25.83 -13.02
C HIS A 500 12.49 -27.09 -12.51
N ASP A 501 12.22 -28.26 -13.07
CA ASP A 501 12.85 -29.56 -12.73
C ASP A 501 12.87 -29.86 -11.22
N ALA A 502 11.73 -29.69 -10.59
CA ALA A 502 11.57 -29.89 -9.16
C ALA A 502 11.71 -31.39 -8.78
N ARG A 503 12.49 -31.68 -7.73
CA ARG A 503 12.68 -33.03 -7.20
C ARG A 503 11.53 -33.49 -6.31
N PHE A 504 10.95 -32.54 -5.57
CA PHE A 504 9.83 -32.74 -4.68
C PHE A 504 8.62 -32.02 -5.22
N LEU A 505 7.47 -32.67 -5.23
CA LEU A 505 6.22 -32.05 -5.65
C LEU A 505 5.28 -31.90 -4.45
N ILE A 506 4.70 -30.72 -4.33
CA ILE A 506 3.62 -30.45 -3.39
C ILE A 506 2.41 -30.02 -4.22
N LEU A 507 1.36 -30.84 -4.19
CA LEU A 507 0.17 -30.62 -4.98
C LEU A 507 -1.04 -30.46 -4.05
N ASP A 508 -1.66 -29.29 -4.05
CA ASP A 508 -2.90 -29.04 -3.30
C ASP A 508 -4.06 -29.06 -4.29
N GLU A 509 -4.80 -30.20 -4.30
CA GLU A 509 -5.82 -30.49 -5.30
C GLU A 509 -7.20 -30.12 -4.78
N ALA A 510 -7.76 -29.00 -5.25
CA ALA A 510 -9.17 -28.70 -5.08
C ALA A 510 -9.77 -28.14 -6.37
N THR A 511 -10.40 -29.00 -7.17
CA THR A 511 -11.10 -28.59 -8.39
C THR A 511 -12.55 -29.02 -8.30
N SER A 512 -13.39 -28.21 -7.70
CA SER A 512 -14.86 -28.43 -7.65
C SER A 512 -15.62 -27.82 -8.83
N SER A 513 -14.95 -27.14 -9.77
CA SER A 513 -15.64 -26.33 -10.80
C SER A 513 -14.91 -26.34 -12.14
N VAL A 514 -14.54 -27.52 -12.65
CA VAL A 514 -13.88 -27.67 -13.96
C VAL A 514 -14.79 -28.55 -14.84
N ASP A 515 -14.89 -28.21 -16.13
CA ASP A 515 -15.56 -29.01 -17.12
C ASP A 515 -14.93 -30.41 -17.26
N THR A 516 -15.70 -31.42 -17.65
CA THR A 516 -15.28 -32.82 -17.66
C THR A 516 -14.05 -33.09 -18.55
N ASP A 517 -13.93 -32.43 -19.70
CA ASP A 517 -12.76 -32.61 -20.61
C ASP A 517 -11.47 -32.04 -19.99
N THR A 518 -11.55 -30.83 -19.46
CA THR A 518 -10.41 -30.22 -18.77
C THR A 518 -10.05 -31.00 -17.50
N GLU A 519 -11.03 -31.53 -16.78
CA GLU A 519 -10.79 -32.38 -15.63
C GLU A 519 -10.00 -33.65 -16.00
N PHE A 520 -10.36 -34.28 -17.11
CA PHE A 520 -9.61 -35.46 -17.60
C PHE A 520 -8.16 -35.11 -17.90
N ARG A 521 -7.92 -33.99 -18.59
CA ARG A 521 -6.55 -33.49 -18.91
C ARG A 521 -5.75 -33.17 -17.67
N VAL A 522 -6.33 -32.49 -16.69
CA VAL A 522 -5.69 -32.17 -15.40
C VAL A 522 -5.30 -33.44 -14.65
N ARG A 523 -6.19 -34.45 -14.61
CA ARG A 523 -5.94 -35.73 -13.94
C ARG A 523 -4.82 -36.52 -14.61
N GLU A 524 -4.79 -36.55 -15.94
CA GLU A 524 -3.73 -37.22 -16.69
C GLU A 524 -2.38 -36.51 -16.51
N ALA A 525 -2.38 -35.17 -16.57
CA ALA A 525 -1.19 -34.36 -16.32
C ALA A 525 -0.62 -34.60 -14.92
N LEU A 526 -1.49 -34.64 -13.91
CA LEU A 526 -1.08 -34.92 -12.53
C LEU A 526 -0.44 -36.31 -12.38
N ALA A 527 -1.02 -37.33 -13.02
CA ALA A 527 -0.46 -38.68 -12.98
C ALA A 527 0.96 -38.75 -13.55
N ARG A 528 1.20 -38.06 -14.68
CA ARG A 528 2.54 -37.98 -15.30
C ARG A 528 3.52 -37.16 -14.45
N MET A 529 3.05 -36.11 -13.79
CA MET A 529 3.91 -35.26 -12.96
C MET A 529 4.51 -35.98 -11.76
N VAL A 530 3.74 -36.82 -11.09
CA VAL A 530 4.17 -37.51 -9.86
C VAL A 530 5.05 -38.74 -10.15
N GLU A 531 5.05 -39.23 -11.37
CA GLU A 531 5.80 -40.44 -11.75
C GLU A 531 7.29 -40.23 -11.56
N GLY A 532 7.92 -41.10 -10.75
CA GLY A 532 9.37 -41.07 -10.43
C GLY A 532 9.81 -39.91 -9.52
N ARG A 533 8.90 -39.10 -8.99
CA ARG A 533 9.22 -37.99 -8.07
C ARG A 533 8.67 -38.23 -6.67
N THR A 534 9.35 -37.68 -5.68
CA THR A 534 8.83 -37.67 -4.30
C THR A 534 7.72 -36.65 -4.20
N SER A 535 6.49 -37.07 -3.94
CA SER A 535 5.31 -36.23 -4.07
C SER A 535 4.42 -36.26 -2.82
N LEU A 536 4.04 -35.09 -2.34
CA LEU A 536 3.02 -34.89 -1.30
C LEU A 536 1.77 -34.30 -1.95
N VAL A 537 0.70 -35.08 -2.04
CA VAL A 537 -0.56 -34.66 -2.68
C VAL A 537 -1.64 -34.50 -1.62
N ILE A 538 -2.14 -33.28 -1.44
CA ILE A 538 -3.33 -33.02 -0.63
C ILE A 538 -4.53 -33.35 -1.51
N ALA A 539 -5.02 -34.58 -1.36
CA ALA A 539 -5.98 -35.16 -2.30
C ALA A 539 -7.42 -34.92 -1.86
N HIS A 540 -8.21 -34.42 -2.81
CA HIS A 540 -9.65 -34.28 -2.69
C HIS A 540 -10.43 -35.16 -3.67
N ARG A 541 -9.71 -35.93 -4.52
CA ARG A 541 -10.32 -36.83 -5.53
C ARG A 541 -9.90 -38.26 -5.30
N LEU A 542 -10.86 -39.14 -5.47
CA LEU A 542 -10.66 -40.59 -5.29
C LEU A 542 -9.59 -41.12 -6.25
N SER A 543 -9.59 -40.70 -7.52
CA SER A 543 -8.63 -41.19 -8.52
C SER A 543 -7.17 -40.88 -8.18
N THR A 544 -6.93 -39.76 -7.52
CA THR A 544 -5.59 -39.38 -7.04
C THR A 544 -5.18 -40.20 -5.82
N ILE A 545 -6.12 -40.40 -4.91
CA ILE A 545 -5.93 -41.20 -3.69
C ILE A 545 -5.60 -42.65 -4.02
N GLN A 546 -6.32 -43.26 -4.98
CA GLN A 546 -6.12 -44.66 -5.37
C GLN A 546 -4.77 -44.93 -6.03
N ARG A 547 -4.16 -43.94 -6.68
CA ARG A 547 -2.86 -44.04 -7.35
C ARG A 547 -1.67 -43.77 -6.43
N ALA A 548 -1.88 -43.24 -5.25
CA ALA A 548 -0.82 -42.98 -4.30
C ALA A 548 -0.21 -44.29 -3.77
N ASN A 549 1.10 -44.28 -3.55
CA ASN A 549 1.77 -45.41 -2.95
C ASN A 549 1.29 -45.66 -1.52
N ARG A 550 1.00 -44.57 -0.80
CA ARG A 550 0.52 -44.60 0.58
C ARG A 550 -0.38 -43.41 0.86
N ILE A 551 -1.39 -43.62 1.68
CA ILE A 551 -2.35 -42.60 2.09
C ILE A 551 -2.11 -42.28 3.56
N PHE A 552 -2.03 -41.00 3.89
CA PHE A 552 -1.98 -40.47 5.24
C PHE A 552 -3.32 -39.86 5.63
N VAL A 553 -3.93 -40.38 6.68
CA VAL A 553 -5.21 -39.90 7.18
C VAL A 553 -4.98 -38.97 8.35
N MET A 554 -5.17 -37.68 8.11
CA MET A 554 -5.03 -36.63 9.11
C MET A 554 -6.35 -36.38 9.84
N HIS A 555 -6.30 -36.38 11.16
CA HIS A 555 -7.43 -36.01 11.99
C HIS A 555 -6.98 -35.18 13.21
N LYS A 556 -7.53 -33.99 13.38
CA LYS A 556 -7.22 -33.05 14.49
C LYS A 556 -5.70 -32.84 14.69
N GLY A 557 -4.98 -32.66 13.59
CA GLY A 557 -3.55 -32.36 13.59
C GLY A 557 -2.63 -33.56 13.83
N GLN A 558 -3.14 -34.78 13.78
CA GLN A 558 -2.37 -36.01 13.99
C GLN A 558 -2.54 -36.96 12.81
N LEU A 559 -1.51 -37.74 12.51
CA LEU A 559 -1.58 -38.89 11.61
C LEU A 559 -2.27 -40.05 12.36
N ARG A 560 -3.44 -40.46 11.92
CA ARG A 560 -4.22 -41.51 12.56
C ARG A 560 -4.15 -42.84 11.87
N GLU A 561 -4.10 -42.82 10.55
CA GLU A 561 -4.03 -44.05 9.74
C GLU A 561 -3.05 -43.82 8.60
N SER A 562 -2.31 -44.86 8.25
CA SER A 562 -1.40 -44.89 7.12
C SER A 562 -1.42 -46.26 6.45
N GLY A 563 -1.55 -46.31 5.14
CA GLY A 563 -1.58 -47.54 4.35
C GLY A 563 -2.03 -47.30 2.91
N THR A 564 -2.17 -48.35 2.16
CA THR A 564 -2.74 -48.30 0.80
C THR A 564 -4.27 -48.13 0.84
N HIS A 565 -4.86 -47.78 -0.28
CA HIS A 565 -6.32 -47.62 -0.42
C HIS A 565 -7.07 -48.87 0.08
N GLN A 566 -6.63 -50.07 -0.35
CA GLN A 566 -7.29 -51.32 0.01
C GLN A 566 -7.14 -51.68 1.49
N GLU A 567 -5.93 -51.49 2.05
CA GLU A 567 -5.66 -51.72 3.47
C GLU A 567 -6.53 -50.87 4.37
N LEU A 568 -6.62 -49.55 4.06
CA LEU A 568 -7.41 -48.62 4.84
C LEU A 568 -8.93 -48.84 4.71
N LEU A 569 -9.43 -49.29 3.55
CA LEU A 569 -10.81 -49.72 3.41
C LEU A 569 -11.12 -50.95 4.25
N ALA A 570 -10.21 -51.94 4.26
CA ALA A 570 -10.36 -53.17 5.05
C ALA A 570 -10.36 -52.89 6.57
N GLN A 571 -9.59 -51.91 7.05
CA GLN A 571 -9.55 -51.49 8.44
C GLN A 571 -10.86 -50.85 8.93
N ARG A 572 -11.72 -50.37 8.06
CA ARG A 572 -12.99 -49.68 8.36
C ARG A 572 -12.88 -48.56 9.37
N GLY A 573 -11.75 -47.85 9.33
CA GLY A 573 -11.40 -46.72 10.22
C GLY A 573 -11.96 -45.37 9.78
N ILE A 574 -11.16 -44.31 10.02
CA ILE A 574 -11.48 -42.92 9.64
C ILE A 574 -11.52 -42.79 8.12
N TYR A 575 -10.56 -43.44 7.41
CA TYR A 575 -10.50 -43.42 5.96
C TYR A 575 -11.76 -44.01 5.33
N TRP A 576 -12.24 -45.15 5.82
CA TRP A 576 -13.45 -45.77 5.33
C TRP A 576 -14.68 -44.87 5.48
N LYS A 577 -14.78 -44.14 6.61
CA LYS A 577 -15.87 -43.16 6.82
C LYS A 577 -15.77 -42.01 5.83
N LEU A 578 -14.56 -41.44 5.60
CA LEU A 578 -14.34 -40.40 4.60
C LEU A 578 -14.68 -40.88 3.19
N TYR A 579 -14.27 -42.10 2.86
CA TYR A 579 -14.59 -42.73 1.58
C TYR A 579 -16.12 -42.84 1.36
N GLN A 580 -16.86 -43.32 2.35
CA GLN A 580 -18.31 -43.46 2.26
C GLN A 580 -19.03 -42.09 2.12
N LEU A 581 -18.51 -41.04 2.73
CA LEU A 581 -19.14 -39.73 2.74
C LEU A 581 -18.78 -38.85 1.54
N GLN A 582 -17.60 -39.00 1.00
CA GLN A 582 -17.07 -38.06 -0.01
C GLN A 582 -16.74 -38.68 -1.36
N TYR A 583 -16.44 -39.98 -1.41
CA TYR A 583 -15.84 -40.59 -2.58
C TYR A 583 -16.67 -41.75 -3.17
N LYS A 584 -17.59 -42.36 -2.45
CA LYS A 584 -18.37 -43.51 -2.91
C LYS A 584 -19.15 -43.19 -4.20
N ASP A 585 -19.72 -42.00 -4.31
CA ASP A 585 -20.47 -41.58 -5.49
C ASP A 585 -19.55 -41.27 -6.69
N GLN A 586 -18.24 -41.17 -6.51
CA GLN A 586 -17.25 -40.97 -7.58
C GLN A 586 -16.82 -42.30 -8.27
N GLU A 587 -17.15 -43.44 -7.68
CA GLU A 587 -16.85 -44.77 -8.25
C GLU A 587 -17.89 -45.27 -9.23
N VAL A 588 -19.10 -44.69 -9.28
CA VAL A 588 -20.16 -45.13 -10.20
C VAL A 588 -19.77 -44.72 -11.62
N PRO A 589 -19.46 -45.66 -12.53
CA PRO A 589 -19.23 -45.34 -13.92
C PRO A 589 -20.50 -44.72 -14.50
N ASN A 590 -20.38 -43.58 -15.18
CA ASN A 590 -21.46 -43.02 -15.99
C ASN A 590 -21.88 -44.04 -17.05
N GLY A 591 -22.85 -44.91 -16.76
CA GLY A 591 -23.27 -45.92 -17.71
C GLY A 591 -24.36 -46.91 -17.21
N TYR A 592 -24.69 -46.86 -15.93
CA TYR A 592 -25.86 -47.61 -15.45
C TYR A 592 -26.94 -46.64 -14.97
N SER A 593 -27.93 -46.41 -15.82
CA SER A 593 -29.23 -45.91 -15.38
C SER A 593 -29.85 -46.96 -14.47
N VAL A 594 -29.74 -46.76 -13.15
CA VAL A 594 -30.58 -47.50 -12.22
C VAL A 594 -31.98 -46.94 -12.42
N ASP A 595 -32.86 -47.82 -12.91
CA ASP A 595 -34.30 -47.60 -13.04
C ASP A 595 -34.84 -47.12 -11.68
N ARG A 596 -35.08 -45.83 -11.55
CA ARG A 596 -35.61 -45.20 -10.33
C ARG A 596 -37.10 -45.45 -10.12
N ASP A 597 -37.72 -46.21 -11.02
CA ASP A 597 -39.18 -46.39 -10.99
C ASP A 597 -39.66 -47.58 -10.18
N SER A 598 -38.79 -48.43 -9.62
CA SER A 598 -39.23 -49.64 -8.90
C SER A 598 -39.23 -49.57 -7.37
N GLU A 599 -38.71 -48.49 -6.73
CA GLU A 599 -38.68 -48.38 -5.25
C GLU A 599 -39.54 -47.26 -4.65
N LEU A 600 -40.30 -46.52 -5.45
CA LEU A 600 -41.17 -45.44 -4.97
C LEU A 600 -42.64 -45.84 -4.76
N SER A 601 -43.02 -47.14 -4.91
CA SER A 601 -44.41 -47.55 -4.74
C SER A 601 -44.84 -47.79 -3.29
N ASP A 602 -43.94 -47.79 -2.30
CA ASP A 602 -44.31 -48.20 -0.92
C ASP A 602 -44.08 -47.17 0.19
N ARG A 603 -43.93 -45.88 -0.16
CA ARG A 603 -43.97 -44.82 0.87
C ARG A 603 -45.17 -43.89 0.63
N LYS A 604 -46.32 -44.21 1.23
CA LYS A 604 -47.42 -43.26 1.44
C LYS A 604 -46.93 -42.09 2.29
N ILE A 605 -46.62 -40.96 1.64
CA ILE A 605 -46.40 -39.70 2.34
C ILE A 605 -47.77 -39.11 2.65
N PHE A 606 -48.07 -39.04 3.93
CA PHE A 606 -49.25 -38.37 4.48
C PHE A 606 -49.07 -36.87 4.32
N VAL A 607 -49.79 -36.23 3.39
CA VAL A 607 -49.86 -34.76 3.26
C VAL A 607 -51.12 -34.33 3.99
N PRO A 608 -51.05 -33.52 5.06
CA PRO A 608 -52.23 -32.95 5.65
C PRO A 608 -52.84 -31.90 4.72
N ALA A 609 -54.12 -32.00 4.45
CA ALA A 609 -54.91 -31.05 3.70
C ALA A 609 -54.91 -29.68 4.41
N ILE A 610 -54.51 -28.67 3.73
CA ILE A 610 -54.70 -27.28 4.15
C ILE A 610 -56.04 -26.81 3.62
N ASP A 611 -56.96 -26.57 4.54
CA ASP A 611 -58.28 -26.01 4.33
C ASP A 611 -58.18 -24.58 3.76
N ASN A 612 -58.72 -24.42 2.55
CA ASN A 612 -58.96 -23.11 1.95
C ASN A 612 -60.23 -22.50 2.54
N ALA A 613 -60.08 -21.60 3.51
CA ALA A 613 -61.15 -20.70 3.92
C ALA A 613 -60.73 -19.26 3.55
N SER A 614 -61.33 -18.75 2.51
CA SER A 614 -61.36 -17.31 2.22
C SER A 614 -62.24 -16.61 3.25
N PRO A 615 -61.95 -15.39 3.60
CA PRO A 615 -62.98 -14.40 3.91
C PRO A 615 -62.92 -13.22 2.96
N GLU A 616 -64.09 -12.97 2.44
CA GLU A 616 -64.52 -11.83 1.66
C GLU A 616 -64.31 -10.48 2.39
N ALA A 617 -64.21 -9.49 1.56
CA ALA A 617 -64.11 -8.06 1.79
C ALA A 617 -65.16 -7.46 2.76
N THR A 618 -64.75 -6.40 3.41
CA THR A 618 -65.57 -5.19 3.56
C THR A 618 -64.68 -3.96 3.61
N VAL A 619 -64.92 -3.05 2.67
CA VAL A 619 -64.60 -1.65 2.58
C VAL A 619 -65.30 -0.93 3.73
N ASP A 620 -64.61 -0.02 4.45
CA ASP A 620 -65.06 1.35 4.69
C ASP A 620 -64.03 2.18 5.53
N ARG A 621 -63.79 3.39 4.96
CA ARG A 621 -63.19 4.64 5.47
C ARG A 621 -61.68 4.76 5.54
#